data_8d670df7305c83089e022c0d816223af
#
_entry.id   8d670df7305c83089e022c0d816223af
#
_cell.length_a   1.000
_cell.length_b   1.000
_cell.length_c   1.000
_cell.angle_alpha   90.00
_cell.angle_beta   90.00
_cell.angle_gamma   90.00
#
_symmetry.space_group_name_H-M   'P 1'
#
loop_
_entity.id
_entity.type
_entity.pdbx_description
1 polymer ?
#
loop_
_entity_poly.entity_id
_entity_poly.type
_entity_poly.pdbx_seq_one_letter_code
_entity_poly.pdbx_strand_id
1 'polypeptide(L)'
;MKRIYSLLWALPALLVSALFLTSCVYDPYYDEGRAIDNYYNNSNYNGYGDRGRARVVSGEWQGDFGMFYAVVNPITGQNVQFDSRNSYVLFQPNYYGASAGWGKQIDFYEYGPLSRRYHRFYWEVRNGVLYLSYPSDHKLDVAIYDYYLSNSLFTGRAGDSNFRFSLRNLSFTGWNTYSGDYYDYDNVAWSWSAYRGTSADDTSTVQTPLVVTSGRRAQP
;
A
#
# COMPACT_ATOMS: atom_id res chain seq x y z
N MET A 1 -53.38 24.65 -34.58
CA MET A 1 -53.23 23.70 -33.48
C MET A 1 -52.01 22.78 -33.69
N LYS A 2 -50.78 23.32 -33.85
CA LYS A 2 -49.56 22.50 -34.11
C LYS A 2 -48.34 22.91 -33.24
N ARG A 3 -48.54 23.71 -32.20
CA ARG A 3 -47.40 24.21 -31.35
C ARG A 3 -47.38 23.73 -29.90
N ILE A 4 -48.30 22.89 -29.48
CA ILE A 4 -48.39 22.46 -28.04
C ILE A 4 -47.68 21.13 -27.81
N TYR A 5 -47.38 20.32 -28.84
CA TYR A 5 -46.75 19.00 -28.70
C TYR A 5 -45.23 19.05 -28.54
N SER A 6 -44.57 20.17 -28.87
CA SER A 6 -43.10 20.28 -28.75
C SER A 6 -42.63 20.58 -27.33
N LEU A 7 -43.50 21.08 -26.45
CA LEU A 7 -43.12 21.36 -25.05
C LEU A 7 -43.21 20.14 -24.13
N LEU A 8 -44.02 19.14 -24.52
CA LEU A 8 -44.23 17.93 -23.69
C LEU A 8 -43.09 16.93 -23.79
N TRP A 9 -42.22 17.02 -24.81
CA TRP A 9 -41.05 16.13 -24.97
C TRP A 9 -39.77 16.68 -24.32
N ALA A 10 -39.72 17.97 -23.98
CA ALA A 10 -38.55 18.58 -23.35
C ALA A 10 -38.49 18.32 -21.83
N LEU A 11 -39.65 18.10 -21.20
CA LEU A 11 -39.72 17.84 -19.76
C LEU A 11 -39.06 16.52 -19.28
N PRO A 12 -39.26 15.38 -19.96
CA PRO A 12 -38.61 14.14 -19.53
C PRO A 12 -37.08 14.14 -19.74
N ALA A 13 -36.57 14.86 -20.75
CA ALA A 13 -35.14 14.97 -20.98
C ALA A 13 -34.43 15.78 -19.90
N LEU A 14 -35.07 16.78 -19.33
CA LEU A 14 -34.54 17.61 -18.24
C LEU A 14 -34.55 16.85 -16.90
N LEU A 15 -35.56 15.99 -16.68
CA LEU A 15 -35.63 15.14 -15.48
C LEU A 15 -34.57 14.01 -15.48
N VAL A 16 -34.25 13.45 -16.65
CA VAL A 16 -33.24 12.42 -16.76
C VAL A 16 -31.83 13.01 -16.58
N SER A 17 -31.57 14.22 -17.10
CA SER A 17 -30.27 14.88 -16.89
C SER A 17 -30.03 15.31 -15.45
N ALA A 18 -31.08 15.62 -14.68
CA ALA A 18 -30.98 15.94 -13.24
C ALA A 18 -30.63 14.73 -12.38
N LEU A 19 -30.95 13.50 -12.83
CA LEU A 19 -30.61 12.25 -12.11
C LEU A 19 -29.14 11.83 -12.29
N PHE A 20 -28.46 12.32 -13.33
CA PHE A 20 -27.04 12.03 -13.54
C PHE A 20 -26.09 13.02 -12.82
N LEU A 21 -26.58 14.14 -12.32
CA LEU A 21 -25.76 15.13 -11.61
C LEU A 21 -25.69 14.89 -10.09
N THR A 22 -26.42 13.91 -9.57
CA THR A 22 -26.42 13.60 -8.12
C THR A 22 -25.54 12.41 -7.74
N SER A 23 -24.73 11.87 -8.65
CA SER A 23 -23.68 10.96 -8.28
C SER A 23 -22.37 11.69 -7.94
N CYS A 24 -22.43 12.76 -7.17
CA CYS A 24 -21.37 12.98 -6.20
C CYS A 24 -21.44 11.77 -5.29
N VAL A 25 -20.56 10.81 -5.54
CA VAL A 25 -20.29 9.76 -4.58
C VAL A 25 -19.89 10.51 -3.33
N TYR A 26 -20.86 10.68 -2.43
CA TYR A 26 -20.57 11.03 -1.04
C TYR A 26 -19.69 9.90 -0.56
N ASP A 27 -18.38 10.16 -0.52
CA ASP A 27 -17.44 9.26 0.10
C ASP A 27 -17.58 9.50 1.61
N PRO A 28 -18.32 8.66 2.33
CA PRO A 28 -18.52 8.82 3.77
C PRO A 28 -17.21 8.65 4.54
N TYR A 29 -16.16 8.26 3.85
CA TYR A 29 -14.82 8.06 4.40
C TYR A 29 -14.13 9.39 4.75
N TYR A 30 -14.39 10.47 4.02
CA TYR A 30 -13.70 11.75 4.22
C TYR A 30 -14.30 12.62 5.33
N ASP A 31 -15.58 12.52 5.58
CA ASP A 31 -16.24 13.45 6.53
C ASP A 31 -16.26 12.94 7.98
N GLU A 32 -16.18 11.61 8.17
CA GLU A 32 -16.12 11.02 9.50
C GLU A 32 -14.69 11.02 10.11
N GLY A 33 -13.66 11.28 9.33
CA GLY A 33 -12.28 11.43 9.83
C GLY A 33 -12.15 12.51 10.91
N ARG A 34 -12.87 13.61 10.77
CA ARG A 34 -12.88 14.70 11.77
C ARG A 34 -13.61 14.34 13.07
N ALA A 35 -14.65 13.55 13.02
CA ALA A 35 -15.37 13.10 14.20
C ALA A 35 -14.53 12.08 15.01
N ILE A 36 -13.70 11.32 14.32
CA ILE A 36 -12.81 10.34 14.91
C ILE A 36 -11.65 11.01 15.64
N ASP A 37 -11.06 12.09 15.10
CA ASP A 37 -9.97 12.84 15.75
C ASP A 37 -10.34 13.31 17.16
N ASN A 38 -11.55 13.81 17.36
CA ASN A 38 -12.02 14.26 18.67
C ASN A 38 -12.29 13.10 19.64
N TYR A 39 -12.63 11.92 19.12
CA TYR A 39 -12.96 10.75 19.92
C TYR A 39 -11.68 10.00 20.35
N TYR A 40 -10.65 9.95 19.50
CA TYR A 40 -9.39 9.25 19.77
C TYR A 40 -8.39 10.06 20.63
N ASN A 41 -8.43 11.36 20.57
CA ASN A 41 -7.60 12.21 21.42
C ASN A 41 -7.97 12.15 22.92
N ASN A 42 -9.12 11.57 23.26
CA ASN A 42 -9.66 11.61 24.62
C ASN A 42 -9.81 10.24 25.31
N SER A 43 -9.42 9.14 24.68
CA SER A 43 -9.61 7.83 25.31
C SER A 43 -8.43 6.88 25.07
N ASN A 44 -7.95 6.29 26.16
CA ASN A 44 -7.01 5.17 26.14
C ASN A 44 -7.43 4.11 25.13
N TYR A 45 -6.57 3.85 24.18
CA TYR A 45 -6.72 2.93 23.02
C TYR A 45 -7.21 1.51 23.32
N ASN A 46 -7.30 1.12 24.58
CA ASN A 46 -7.68 -0.23 25.01
C ASN A 46 -9.20 -0.53 24.94
N GLY A 47 -10.04 0.42 24.51
CA GLY A 47 -11.50 0.30 24.51
C GLY A 47 -12.15 -0.04 23.16
N TYR A 48 -11.42 -0.04 22.05
CA TYR A 48 -11.99 -0.31 20.73
C TYR A 48 -11.77 -1.74 20.32
N GLY A 49 -12.86 -2.44 20.04
CA GLY A 49 -12.83 -3.77 19.40
C GLY A 49 -12.17 -3.71 18.02
N ASP A 50 -11.95 -4.86 17.43
CA ASP A 50 -11.25 -5.03 16.15
C ASP A 50 -11.76 -4.13 15.02
N ARG A 51 -13.07 -3.85 14.98
CA ARG A 51 -13.69 -2.93 14.01
C ARG A 51 -13.22 -1.49 14.14
N GLY A 52 -13.04 -1.00 15.36
CA GLY A 52 -12.53 0.36 15.59
C GLY A 52 -11.09 0.50 15.12
N ARG A 53 -10.24 -0.49 15.39
CA ARG A 53 -8.85 -0.53 14.92
C ARG A 53 -8.79 -0.64 13.40
N ALA A 54 -9.61 -1.51 12.80
CA ALA A 54 -9.72 -1.67 11.35
C ALA A 54 -10.12 -0.38 10.65
N ARG A 55 -11.03 0.39 11.24
CA ARG A 55 -11.46 1.68 10.71
C ARG A 55 -10.31 2.68 10.66
N VAL A 56 -9.48 2.74 11.70
CA VAL A 56 -8.34 3.67 11.73
C VAL A 56 -7.21 3.22 10.79
N VAL A 57 -6.95 1.92 10.67
CA VAL A 57 -5.91 1.43 9.74
C VAL A 57 -6.32 1.59 8.29
N SER A 58 -7.63 1.61 7.99
CA SER A 58 -8.15 1.81 6.63
C SER A 58 -7.70 3.15 6.07
N GLY A 59 -7.20 3.14 4.84
CA GLY A 59 -6.66 4.33 4.18
C GLY A 59 -5.25 4.11 3.66
N GLU A 60 -4.55 5.22 3.42
CA GLU A 60 -3.25 5.25 2.76
C GLU A 60 -2.15 5.64 3.73
N TRP A 61 -1.08 4.86 3.73
CA TRP A 61 0.04 5.02 4.65
C TRP A 61 1.35 5.04 3.89
N GLN A 62 2.31 5.84 4.34
CA GLN A 62 3.63 5.95 3.76
C GLN A 62 4.71 5.91 4.83
N GLY A 63 5.79 5.20 4.56
CA GLY A 63 6.99 5.18 5.41
C GLY A 63 7.84 3.94 5.18
N ASP A 64 8.82 3.73 6.03
CA ASP A 64 9.64 2.53 5.99
C ASP A 64 8.89 1.36 6.65
N PHE A 65 8.49 0.38 5.84
CA PHE A 65 7.82 -0.85 6.29
C PHE A 65 8.79 -2.04 6.41
N GLY A 66 10.08 -1.75 6.32
CA GLY A 66 11.16 -2.72 6.50
C GLY A 66 11.37 -3.69 5.35
N MET A 67 10.77 -3.48 4.20
CA MET A 67 10.82 -4.42 3.10
C MET A 67 12.21 -4.49 2.48
N PHE A 68 12.57 -5.68 1.99
CA PHE A 68 13.78 -5.91 1.20
C PHE A 68 13.53 -6.96 0.11
N TYR A 69 14.39 -6.97 -0.88
CA TYR A 69 14.59 -8.11 -1.78
C TYR A 69 16.06 -8.45 -1.89
N ALA A 70 16.36 -9.70 -2.27
CA ALA A 70 17.70 -10.14 -2.56
C ALA A 70 17.77 -10.80 -3.92
N VAL A 71 18.87 -10.60 -4.62
CA VAL A 71 19.19 -11.20 -5.91
C VAL A 71 20.58 -11.84 -5.88
N VAL A 72 20.81 -12.82 -6.74
CA VAL A 72 22.15 -13.37 -6.92
C VAL A 72 22.98 -12.38 -7.72
N ASN A 73 24.14 -12.02 -7.19
CA ASN A 73 25.14 -11.30 -7.97
C ASN A 73 25.74 -12.27 -9.01
N PRO A 74 25.58 -12.05 -10.31
CA PRO A 74 26.01 -12.98 -11.34
C PRO A 74 27.53 -13.14 -11.43
N ILE A 75 28.30 -12.19 -10.89
CA ILE A 75 29.74 -12.21 -10.92
C ILE A 75 30.33 -13.00 -9.74
N THR A 76 29.69 -12.91 -8.55
CA THR A 76 30.19 -13.57 -7.33
C THR A 76 29.40 -14.79 -6.90
N GLY A 77 28.21 -14.98 -7.45
CA GLY A 77 27.25 -15.99 -6.99
C GLY A 77 26.66 -15.72 -5.59
N GLN A 78 26.97 -14.60 -4.97
CA GLN A 78 26.47 -14.25 -3.63
C GLN A 78 25.12 -13.56 -3.69
N ASN A 79 24.28 -13.79 -2.68
CA ASN A 79 23.06 -13.02 -2.51
C ASN A 79 23.39 -11.61 -2.04
N VAL A 80 22.81 -10.61 -2.71
CA VAL A 80 22.90 -9.21 -2.34
C VAL A 80 21.50 -8.71 -2.00
N GLN A 81 21.34 -8.16 -0.81
CA GLN A 81 20.10 -7.59 -0.33
C GLN A 81 20.03 -6.10 -0.64
N PHE A 82 18.85 -5.67 -1.07
CA PHE A 82 18.51 -4.28 -1.29
C PHE A 82 17.28 -3.93 -0.46
N ASP A 83 17.43 -2.93 0.39
CA ASP A 83 16.39 -2.48 1.30
C ASP A 83 15.49 -1.45 0.63
N SER A 84 14.18 -1.53 0.91
CA SER A 84 13.27 -0.47 0.51
C SER A 84 13.57 0.78 1.34
N ARG A 85 13.52 1.93 0.69
CA ARG A 85 13.61 3.22 1.35
C ARG A 85 12.27 3.72 1.86
N ASN A 86 11.21 3.36 1.14
CA ASN A 86 9.87 3.83 1.41
C ASN A 86 8.85 2.84 0.86
N SER A 87 7.74 2.69 1.57
CA SER A 87 6.61 1.89 1.15
C SER A 87 5.34 2.74 1.19
N TYR A 88 4.47 2.57 0.20
CA TYR A 88 3.09 3.02 0.26
C TYR A 88 2.19 1.83 0.48
N VAL A 89 1.30 1.92 1.44
CA VAL A 89 0.41 0.83 1.85
C VAL A 89 -1.01 1.36 1.87
N LEU A 90 -1.91 0.72 1.12
CA LEU A 90 -3.33 1.04 1.07
C LEU A 90 -4.12 -0.09 1.70
N PHE A 91 -4.93 0.21 2.71
CA PHE A 91 -5.88 -0.70 3.35
C PHE A 91 -7.31 -0.37 2.91
N GLN A 92 -7.92 -1.24 2.12
CA GLN A 92 -9.30 -1.11 1.64
C GLN A 92 -10.19 -2.11 2.37
N PRO A 93 -11.16 -1.68 3.19
CA PRO A 93 -12.07 -2.60 3.85
C PRO A 93 -13.04 -3.22 2.83
N ASN A 94 -13.49 -4.45 3.08
CA ASN A 94 -14.46 -5.13 2.22
C ASN A 94 -15.80 -4.39 2.11
N TYR A 95 -16.18 -3.73 3.19
CA TYR A 95 -17.34 -2.86 3.30
C TYR A 95 -17.15 -1.92 4.49
N TYR A 96 -17.95 -0.88 4.58
CA TYR A 96 -17.89 0.09 5.68
C TYR A 96 -18.03 -0.61 7.06
N GLY A 97 -17.05 -0.39 7.93
CA GLY A 97 -17.00 -1.00 9.27
C GLY A 97 -16.56 -2.48 9.31
N ALA A 98 -16.06 -3.04 8.19
CA ALA A 98 -15.45 -4.36 8.21
C ALA A 98 -14.13 -4.35 9.00
N SER A 99 -13.84 -5.45 9.68
CA SER A 99 -12.55 -5.67 10.35
C SER A 99 -11.50 -6.31 9.43
N ALA A 100 -11.80 -6.44 8.14
CA ALA A 100 -10.97 -7.10 7.15
C ALA A 100 -11.18 -6.49 5.76
N GLY A 101 -10.20 -6.69 4.89
CA GLY A 101 -10.27 -6.20 3.53
C GLY A 101 -9.06 -6.58 2.69
N TRP A 102 -8.96 -5.95 1.53
CA TRP A 102 -7.81 -6.05 0.64
C TRP A 102 -6.92 -4.82 0.76
N GLY A 103 -5.68 -4.97 0.38
CA GLY A 103 -4.73 -3.90 0.36
C GLY A 103 -3.79 -3.98 -0.84
N LYS A 104 -3.10 -2.88 -1.06
CA LYS A 104 -2.04 -2.75 -2.05
C LYS A 104 -0.80 -2.18 -1.36
N GLN A 105 0.36 -2.63 -1.78
CA GLN A 105 1.63 -2.12 -1.29
C GLN A 105 2.55 -1.87 -2.46
N ILE A 106 3.30 -0.77 -2.41
CA ILE A 106 4.36 -0.45 -3.36
C ILE A 106 5.61 -0.13 -2.55
N ASP A 107 6.66 -0.92 -2.74
CA ASP A 107 7.96 -0.68 -2.14
C ASP A 107 8.88 0.00 -3.14
N PHE A 108 9.56 1.05 -2.74
CA PHE A 108 10.49 1.83 -3.55
C PHE A 108 11.92 1.54 -3.10
N TYR A 109 12.76 1.25 -4.07
CA TYR A 109 14.18 0.93 -3.86
C TYR A 109 15.03 1.99 -4.54
N GLU A 110 15.99 2.55 -3.80
CA GLU A 110 16.92 3.56 -4.34
C GLU A 110 18.07 2.88 -5.08
N TYR A 111 18.45 1.69 -4.59
CA TYR A 111 19.57 0.93 -5.11
C TYR A 111 19.12 -0.44 -5.57
N GLY A 112 19.93 -1.02 -6.47
CA GLY A 112 19.70 -2.35 -7.00
C GLY A 112 18.90 -2.34 -8.30
N PRO A 113 18.70 -3.55 -8.89
CA PRO A 113 18.08 -3.69 -10.20
C PRO A 113 16.57 -3.37 -10.24
N LEU A 114 15.89 -3.48 -9.10
CA LEU A 114 14.47 -3.12 -9.01
C LEU A 114 14.33 -1.69 -8.53
N SER A 115 13.49 -0.90 -9.20
CA SER A 115 13.08 0.41 -8.72
C SER A 115 11.85 0.32 -7.80
N ARG A 116 10.95 -0.62 -8.10
CA ARG A 116 9.70 -0.82 -7.36
C ARG A 116 9.31 -2.27 -7.31
N ARG A 117 8.56 -2.61 -6.26
CA ARG A 117 7.87 -3.88 -6.14
C ARG A 117 6.45 -3.65 -5.69
N TYR A 118 5.51 -4.34 -6.35
CA TYR A 118 4.08 -4.21 -6.11
C TYR A 118 3.57 -5.49 -5.47
N HIS A 119 2.73 -5.32 -4.43
CA HIS A 119 2.11 -6.43 -3.72
C HIS A 119 0.62 -6.16 -3.54
N ARG A 120 -0.14 -7.21 -3.61
CA ARG A 120 -1.52 -7.26 -3.13
C ARG A 120 -1.56 -8.11 -1.88
N PHE A 121 -2.34 -7.69 -0.88
CA PHE A 121 -2.49 -8.46 0.34
C PHE A 121 -3.95 -8.45 0.79
N TYR A 122 -4.32 -9.45 1.58
CA TYR A 122 -5.51 -9.47 2.41
C TYR A 122 -5.12 -9.05 3.83
N TRP A 123 -5.99 -8.30 4.51
CA TRP A 123 -5.75 -7.91 5.89
C TRP A 123 -6.96 -8.16 6.77
N GLU A 124 -6.72 -8.44 8.05
CA GLU A 124 -7.73 -8.65 9.06
C GLU A 124 -7.23 -8.15 10.42
N VAL A 125 -8.07 -7.42 11.14
CA VAL A 125 -7.87 -7.15 12.57
C VAL A 125 -8.68 -8.17 13.35
N ARG A 126 -7.99 -8.98 14.14
CA ARG A 126 -8.59 -10.03 14.97
C ARG A 126 -7.88 -10.11 16.30
N ASN A 127 -8.66 -10.04 17.41
CA ASN A 127 -8.16 -10.08 18.79
C ASN A 127 -7.06 -9.01 19.04
N GLY A 128 -7.21 -7.83 18.46
CA GLY A 128 -6.27 -6.74 18.59
C GLY A 128 -4.99 -6.87 17.76
N VAL A 129 -4.83 -7.93 16.99
CA VAL A 129 -3.68 -8.15 16.09
C VAL A 129 -4.09 -7.84 14.66
N LEU A 130 -3.24 -7.14 13.92
CA LEU A 130 -3.42 -6.91 12.48
C LEU A 130 -2.62 -7.96 11.71
N TYR A 131 -3.32 -8.81 10.97
CA TYR A 131 -2.74 -9.82 10.10
C TYR A 131 -2.72 -9.31 8.66
N LEU A 132 -1.59 -9.49 7.98
CA LEU A 132 -1.45 -9.28 6.53
C LEU A 132 -1.07 -10.61 5.89
N SER A 133 -1.77 -10.99 4.83
CA SER A 133 -1.49 -12.20 4.05
C SER A 133 -1.30 -11.83 2.59
N TYR A 134 -0.19 -12.26 2.01
CA TYR A 134 0.25 -11.95 0.65
C TYR A 134 0.08 -13.17 -0.25
N PRO A 135 -1.00 -13.28 -1.04
CA PRO A 135 -1.29 -14.49 -1.81
C PRO A 135 -0.21 -14.90 -2.82
N SER A 136 0.53 -13.93 -3.33
CA SER A 136 1.62 -14.17 -4.31
C SER A 136 2.97 -14.51 -3.66
N ASP A 137 3.17 -14.19 -2.38
CA ASP A 137 4.41 -14.48 -1.65
C ASP A 137 4.14 -14.63 -0.14
N HIS A 138 3.73 -15.81 0.28
CA HIS A 138 3.39 -16.11 1.68
C HIS A 138 4.57 -15.93 2.66
N LYS A 139 5.81 -15.77 2.17
CA LYS A 139 6.95 -15.40 3.03
C LYS A 139 6.82 -13.98 3.60
N LEU A 140 5.94 -13.17 3.01
CA LEU A 140 5.64 -11.81 3.47
C LEU A 140 4.48 -11.76 4.47
N ASP A 141 3.78 -12.87 4.70
CA ASP A 141 2.69 -12.93 5.68
C ASP A 141 3.19 -12.50 7.05
N VAL A 142 2.44 -11.63 7.72
CA VAL A 142 2.86 -11.05 8.98
C VAL A 142 1.71 -10.76 9.92
N ALA A 143 1.95 -10.95 11.20
CA ALA A 143 1.11 -10.49 12.28
C ALA A 143 1.77 -9.26 12.91
N ILE A 144 1.04 -8.17 13.04
CA ILE A 144 1.52 -6.91 13.63
C ILE A 144 0.92 -6.80 15.02
N TYR A 145 1.79 -6.77 16.01
CA TYR A 145 1.47 -6.64 17.43
C TYR A 145 1.87 -5.27 17.94
N ASP A 146 1.39 -4.90 19.11
CA ASP A 146 1.80 -3.70 19.85
C ASP A 146 1.83 -2.44 18.97
N TYR A 147 0.80 -2.31 18.12
CA TYR A 147 0.73 -1.17 17.22
C TYR A 147 -0.09 -0.03 17.82
N TYR A 148 0.34 1.18 17.48
CA TYR A 148 -0.37 2.42 17.76
C TYR A 148 -0.92 2.99 16.46
N LEU A 149 -2.18 3.37 16.47
CA LEU A 149 -2.90 3.97 15.36
C LEU A 149 -3.49 5.31 15.76
N SER A 150 -3.26 6.32 14.94
CA SER A 150 -3.99 7.58 14.94
C SER A 150 -4.34 7.96 13.50
N ASN A 151 -5.06 9.02 13.28
CA ASN A 151 -5.38 9.48 11.92
C ASN A 151 -4.15 9.91 11.10
N SER A 152 -3.02 10.17 11.75
CA SER A 152 -1.80 10.64 11.08
C SER A 152 -0.61 9.69 11.20
N LEU A 153 -0.65 8.75 12.13
CA LEU A 153 0.50 7.90 12.45
C LEU A 153 0.06 6.46 12.73
N PHE A 154 0.73 5.53 12.06
CA PHE A 154 0.64 4.09 12.29
C PHE A 154 2.03 3.55 12.59
N THR A 155 2.27 3.18 13.83
CA THR A 155 3.53 2.54 14.26
C THR A 155 3.25 1.15 14.81
N GLY A 156 4.21 0.25 14.70
CA GLY A 156 4.05 -1.10 15.19
C GLY A 156 5.29 -1.94 15.02
N ARG A 157 5.14 -3.21 15.33
CA ARG A 157 6.18 -4.22 15.20
C ARG A 157 5.69 -5.37 14.33
N ALA A 158 6.45 -5.67 13.30
CA ALA A 158 6.21 -6.83 12.44
C ALA A 158 6.67 -8.11 13.17
N GLY A 159 5.75 -9.06 13.33
CA GLY A 159 6.01 -10.27 14.13
C GLY A 159 6.96 -11.28 13.48
N ASP A 160 7.14 -11.19 12.15
CA ASP A 160 8.05 -12.04 11.38
C ASP A 160 9.53 -11.70 11.58
N SER A 161 9.82 -10.40 11.78
CA SER A 161 11.18 -9.86 11.78
C SER A 161 11.52 -9.01 12.99
N ASN A 162 10.53 -8.74 13.86
CA ASN A 162 10.63 -7.75 14.93
C ASN A 162 10.88 -6.31 14.44
N PHE A 163 10.79 -6.05 13.15
CA PHE A 163 11.02 -4.73 12.59
C PHE A 163 10.00 -3.72 13.14
N ARG A 164 10.48 -2.62 13.67
CA ARG A 164 9.65 -1.49 14.10
C ARG A 164 9.47 -0.53 12.95
N PHE A 165 8.23 -0.28 12.58
CA PHE A 165 7.89 0.64 11.51
C PHE A 165 7.15 1.87 12.04
N SER A 166 7.21 2.93 11.23
CA SER A 166 6.45 4.16 11.46
C SER A 166 5.97 4.68 10.11
N LEU A 167 4.65 4.65 9.92
CA LEU A 167 3.99 5.09 8.70
C LEU A 167 3.15 6.33 9.00
N ARG A 168 3.12 7.27 8.06
CA ARG A 168 2.27 8.46 8.12
C ARG A 168 1.10 8.31 7.16
N ASN A 169 -0.05 8.83 7.54
CA ASN A 169 -1.21 8.92 6.65
C ASN A 169 -0.93 9.96 5.57
N LEU A 170 -0.82 9.54 4.33
CA LEU A 170 -0.56 10.38 3.16
C LEU A 170 -1.21 9.78 1.94
N SER A 171 -1.97 10.61 1.20
CA SER A 171 -2.55 10.21 -0.08
C SER A 171 -1.46 10.00 -1.14
N PHE A 172 -1.60 8.92 -1.89
CA PHE A 172 -0.71 8.55 -2.97
C PHE A 172 -1.47 8.51 -4.30
N THR A 173 -1.05 9.32 -5.26
CA THR A 173 -1.71 9.41 -6.57
C THR A 173 -1.35 8.27 -7.53
N GLY A 174 -0.33 7.48 -7.21
CA GLY A 174 0.20 6.41 -8.08
C GLY A 174 -0.58 5.10 -8.07
N TRP A 175 -1.67 4.98 -7.28
CA TRP A 175 -2.46 3.74 -7.23
C TRP A 175 -3.12 3.36 -8.55
N ASN A 176 -3.37 4.33 -9.43
CA ASN A 176 -3.96 4.08 -10.75
C ASN A 176 -3.01 3.31 -11.68
N THR A 177 -1.71 3.34 -11.42
CA THR A 177 -0.71 2.58 -12.19
C THR A 177 -0.50 1.18 -11.64
N TYR A 178 -1.13 0.85 -10.51
CA TYR A 178 -1.05 -0.48 -9.92
C TYR A 178 -1.83 -1.49 -10.77
N SER A 179 -1.13 -2.40 -11.42
CA SER A 179 -1.72 -3.40 -12.33
C SER A 179 -1.70 -4.83 -11.79
N GLY A 180 -1.22 -5.05 -10.58
CA GLY A 180 -1.09 -6.37 -9.95
C GLY A 180 0.25 -6.57 -9.27
N ASP A 181 0.53 -7.80 -8.84
CA ASP A 181 1.81 -8.14 -8.21
C ASP A 181 2.89 -8.29 -9.29
N TYR A 182 3.82 -7.35 -9.37
CA TYR A 182 4.93 -7.39 -10.32
C TYR A 182 6.16 -6.65 -9.81
N TYR A 183 7.25 -6.81 -10.54
CA TYR A 183 8.53 -6.13 -10.32
C TYR A 183 8.76 -5.11 -11.42
N ASP A 184 9.16 -3.90 -11.05
CA ASP A 184 9.58 -2.87 -11.99
C ASP A 184 11.10 -2.80 -12.02
N TYR A 185 11.68 -3.24 -13.14
CA TYR A 185 13.11 -3.30 -13.37
C TYR A 185 13.69 -2.02 -13.98
N ASP A 186 12.91 -0.95 -14.05
CA ASP A 186 13.25 0.30 -14.74
C ASP A 186 14.41 1.09 -14.12
N ASN A 187 15.26 0.47 -13.35
CA ASN A 187 16.45 1.12 -12.84
C ASN A 187 17.58 1.10 -13.89
N VAL A 188 17.35 1.81 -14.98
CA VAL A 188 18.21 1.86 -16.19
C VAL A 188 19.67 2.28 -15.87
N ALA A 189 19.89 2.97 -14.76
CA ALA A 189 21.23 3.43 -14.35
C ALA A 189 22.00 2.42 -13.50
N TRP A 190 21.37 1.31 -13.11
CA TRP A 190 21.99 0.37 -12.20
C TRP A 190 22.81 -0.69 -12.93
N SER A 191 24.06 -0.93 -12.51
CA SER A 191 24.91 -2.00 -13.01
C SER A 191 25.71 -2.66 -11.89
N TRP A 192 26.01 -3.95 -12.02
CA TRP A 192 26.85 -4.67 -11.06
C TRP A 192 28.27 -4.11 -10.98
N SER A 193 28.80 -3.60 -12.06
CA SER A 193 30.12 -2.95 -12.13
C SER A 193 30.15 -1.65 -11.33
N ALA A 194 29.14 -0.80 -11.48
CA ALA A 194 29.01 0.45 -10.72
C ALA A 194 28.86 0.17 -9.21
N TYR A 195 28.13 -0.87 -8.84
CA TYR A 195 27.94 -1.27 -7.44
C TYR A 195 29.25 -1.66 -6.75
N ARG A 196 30.26 -2.14 -7.51
CA ARG A 196 31.58 -2.53 -6.98
C ARG A 196 32.68 -1.49 -7.09
N GLY A 197 32.43 -0.36 -7.73
CA GLY A 197 33.50 0.60 -8.05
C GLY A 197 34.52 0.05 -9.05
N THR A 198 34.20 -0.98 -9.81
CA THR A 198 35.06 -1.54 -10.87
C THR A 198 34.74 -0.89 -12.21
N SER A 199 35.79 -0.71 -13.03
CA SER A 199 35.76 -0.02 -14.32
C SER A 199 34.68 -0.55 -15.29
N ALA A 200 34.16 0.38 -16.08
CA ALA A 200 33.02 0.27 -16.99
C ALA A 200 33.20 -0.63 -18.24
N ASP A 201 34.06 -1.63 -18.21
CA ASP A 201 34.42 -2.39 -19.42
C ASP A 201 33.70 -3.74 -19.59
N ASP A 202 32.72 -4.01 -18.72
CA ASP A 202 31.94 -5.25 -18.79
C ASP A 202 30.57 -4.99 -19.45
N THR A 203 30.55 -5.02 -20.79
CA THR A 203 29.33 -5.02 -21.62
C THR A 203 28.62 -6.38 -21.56
N SER A 204 28.59 -7.03 -20.42
CA SER A 204 27.76 -8.21 -20.23
C SER A 204 26.28 -7.80 -20.34
N THR A 205 25.57 -8.41 -21.28
CA THR A 205 24.11 -8.33 -21.45
C THR A 205 23.47 -8.41 -20.07
N VAL A 206 22.81 -7.30 -19.67
CA VAL A 206 22.11 -7.19 -18.38
C VAL A 206 21.01 -8.26 -18.38
N GLN A 207 21.33 -9.45 -17.89
CA GLN A 207 20.27 -10.42 -17.58
C GLN A 207 19.45 -9.84 -16.45
N THR A 208 18.13 -9.76 -16.65
CA THR A 208 17.17 -9.37 -15.61
C THR A 208 17.45 -10.21 -14.36
N PRO A 209 17.88 -9.61 -13.25
CA PRO A 209 18.29 -10.38 -12.09
C PRO A 209 17.07 -11.06 -11.47
N LEU A 210 17.21 -12.37 -11.23
CA LEU A 210 16.16 -13.13 -10.56
C LEU A 210 16.14 -12.78 -9.07
N VAL A 211 14.99 -12.32 -8.58
CA VAL A 211 14.77 -12.18 -7.14
C VAL A 211 14.68 -13.57 -6.52
N VAL A 212 15.61 -13.88 -5.62
CA VAL A 212 15.65 -15.17 -4.93
C VAL A 212 14.88 -15.18 -3.63
N THR A 213 14.77 -14.04 -2.97
CA THR A 213 14.00 -13.90 -1.75
C THR A 213 13.59 -12.45 -1.50
N SER A 214 12.58 -12.30 -0.69
CA SER A 214 12.10 -11.03 -0.18
C SER A 214 11.59 -11.22 1.25
N GLY A 215 11.49 -10.14 1.99
CA GLY A 215 11.05 -10.19 3.37
C GLY A 215 11.02 -8.83 4.03
N ARG A 216 10.96 -8.84 5.35
CA ARG A 216 11.18 -7.66 6.18
C ARG A 216 12.51 -7.77 6.89
N ARG A 217 13.20 -6.65 7.00
CA ARG A 217 14.47 -6.54 7.72
C ARG A 217 14.25 -6.91 9.18
N ALA A 218 15.17 -7.69 9.73
CA ALA A 218 15.25 -7.82 11.18
C ALA A 218 15.69 -6.48 11.80
N GLN A 219 15.21 -6.19 13.00
CA GLN A 219 15.74 -5.07 13.76
C GLN A 219 17.19 -5.41 14.16
N PRO A 220 18.17 -4.49 13.95
CA PRO A 220 19.52 -4.67 14.43
C PRO A 220 19.61 -4.72 15.95
#